data_3c5c64b77a9618627db662cc3b437c29
#
_entry.id   3c5c64b77a9618627db662cc3b437c29
#
_cell.length_a   1.000
_cell.length_b   1.000
_cell.length_c   1.000
_cell.angle_alpha   90.00
_cell.angle_beta   90.00
_cell.angle_gamma   90.00
#
_symmetry.space_group_name_H-M   'P 1'
#
loop_
_entity.id
_entity.type
_entity.pdbx_description
1 polymer ?
#
loop_
_entity_poly.entity_id
_entity_poly.type
_entity_poly.pdbx_seq_one_letter_code
_entity_poly.pdbx_strand_id
1 'polypeptide(L)'
;MAPRPLRLTSRRPPRKLLFILLLILGPVCVIGVFTYRQKISYFFRPLWDRPPPPFEHLPHYYAENVSMDYLCRLHGWSLRSEPRRVFDGIIFSNELDLLEIRWKELHPYVTKFVILEANTTFTGIPKPLYFAENRGRYAFAENKIFHGVFPGRIASYGSHEDPFKLEAEHRIAMNGLLRRAGISVGDLLIISDTDEIPSPHTVKLLQWCDGVPPVLHLELRHYMYSFEFPVDYSSWRATIHIYSQWTQYRHSRQTDLILSDAGWHCSFCFRYLKEFVFKMTAYSHADRVRHKDFLKYSRIQNLICRGDDLFDMLPEEYSFKDLIKKMGPIPRSASAVHIPAYLIENAEKFKFLLPGGCVRSPG
;
A
#
# COMPACT_ATOMS: atom_id res chain seq x y z
N MET A 1 22.81 67.98 33.33
CA MET A 1 22.43 66.86 34.20
C MET A 1 22.20 65.60 33.31
N ALA A 2 23.10 64.65 33.40
CA ALA A 2 23.00 63.42 32.64
C ALA A 2 22.25 62.36 33.47
N PRO A 3 21.33 61.54 32.91
CA PRO A 3 20.60 60.55 33.70
C PRO A 3 21.51 59.35 33.99
N ARG A 4 21.48 58.94 35.31
CA ARG A 4 22.19 57.74 35.77
C ARG A 4 21.59 56.46 35.16
N PRO A 5 22.39 55.48 34.72
CA PRO A 5 21.87 54.20 34.26
C PRO A 5 21.38 53.36 35.44
N LEU A 6 20.15 52.84 35.32
CA LEU A 6 19.57 51.85 36.22
C LEU A 6 20.40 50.55 36.15
N ARG A 7 21.11 50.20 37.22
CA ARG A 7 21.75 48.89 37.41
C ARG A 7 20.67 47.88 37.75
N LEU A 8 20.28 47.06 36.79
CA LEU A 8 19.55 45.82 37.00
C LEU A 8 20.45 44.86 37.80
N THR A 9 20.23 44.76 39.10
CA THR A 9 20.88 43.75 39.94
C THR A 9 20.24 42.40 39.64
N SER A 10 20.88 41.58 38.81
CA SER A 10 20.55 40.20 38.60
C SER A 10 20.75 39.43 39.92
N ARG A 11 19.68 39.27 40.72
CA ARG A 11 19.69 38.37 41.87
C ARG A 11 19.65 36.94 41.36
N ARG A 12 20.77 36.22 41.45
CA ARG A 12 20.81 34.76 41.19
C ARG A 12 19.85 34.09 42.16
N PRO A 13 18.95 33.22 41.70
CA PRO A 13 18.04 32.52 42.60
C PRO A 13 18.84 31.68 43.58
N PRO A 14 18.39 31.58 44.88
CA PRO A 14 19.10 30.81 45.87
C PRO A 14 19.22 29.32 45.39
N ARG A 15 20.40 28.73 45.49
CA ARG A 15 20.69 27.35 45.03
C ARG A 15 19.67 26.32 45.54
N LYS A 16 19.10 26.54 46.74
CA LYS A 16 18.03 25.68 47.30
C LYS A 16 16.73 25.76 46.51
N LEU A 17 16.35 26.92 46.01
CA LEU A 17 15.14 27.08 45.18
C LEU A 17 15.32 26.41 43.81
N LEU A 18 16.50 26.52 43.21
CA LEU A 18 16.84 25.83 41.97
C LEU A 18 16.78 24.30 42.11
N PHE A 19 17.27 23.77 43.25
CA PHE A 19 17.24 22.35 43.54
C PHE A 19 15.83 21.82 43.77
N ILE A 20 14.96 22.57 44.46
CA ILE A 20 13.55 22.24 44.67
C ILE A 20 12.78 22.26 43.31
N LEU A 21 13.04 23.27 42.50
CA LEU A 21 12.48 23.37 41.15
C LEU A 21 12.88 22.18 40.28
N LEU A 22 14.13 21.75 40.28
CA LEU A 22 14.62 20.58 39.55
C LEU A 22 14.01 19.26 40.07
N LEU A 23 13.81 19.14 41.41
CA LEU A 23 13.16 17.94 41.99
C LEU A 23 11.67 17.81 41.62
N ILE A 24 10.97 18.92 41.40
CA ILE A 24 9.55 18.91 41.03
C ILE A 24 9.38 18.88 39.48
N LEU A 25 10.09 19.74 38.77
CA LEU A 25 9.97 19.85 37.30
C LEU A 25 10.62 18.66 36.58
N GLY A 26 11.69 18.07 37.14
CA GLY A 26 12.36 16.93 36.54
C GLY A 26 11.43 15.73 36.29
N PRO A 27 10.78 15.20 37.34
CA PRO A 27 9.79 14.12 37.19
C PRO A 27 8.62 14.48 36.27
N VAL A 28 8.09 15.71 36.38
CA VAL A 28 7.00 16.20 35.51
C VAL A 28 7.44 16.26 34.06
N CYS A 29 8.65 16.75 33.77
CA CYS A 29 9.20 16.73 32.41
C CYS A 29 9.42 15.32 31.91
N VAL A 30 9.94 14.40 32.72
CA VAL A 30 10.15 13.00 32.37
C VAL A 30 8.81 12.34 32.07
N ILE A 31 7.81 12.49 32.94
CA ILE A 31 6.46 11.95 32.68
C ILE A 31 5.87 12.57 31.40
N GLY A 32 6.01 13.88 31.20
CA GLY A 32 5.58 14.59 30.02
C GLY A 32 6.24 14.03 28.73
N VAL A 33 7.56 13.83 28.77
CA VAL A 33 8.29 13.23 27.63
C VAL A 33 7.81 11.80 27.34
N PHE A 34 7.62 10.97 28.37
CA PHE A 34 7.09 9.62 28.18
C PHE A 34 5.66 9.60 27.66
N THR A 35 4.79 10.46 28.20
CA THR A 35 3.37 10.53 27.79
C THR A 35 3.19 11.11 26.38
N TYR A 36 4.01 12.12 26.03
CA TYR A 36 3.90 12.83 24.75
C TYR A 36 5.06 12.53 23.79
N ARG A 37 5.83 11.44 24.04
CA ARG A 37 7.03 11.11 23.26
C ARG A 37 6.77 11.12 21.75
N GLN A 38 5.61 10.63 21.31
CA GLN A 38 5.24 10.57 19.91
C GLN A 38 5.02 11.96 19.32
N LYS A 39 4.28 12.82 20.02
CA LYS A 39 4.07 14.21 19.60
C LYS A 39 5.37 15.01 19.60
N ILE A 40 6.23 14.81 20.60
CA ILE A 40 7.56 15.42 20.67
C ILE A 40 8.43 14.95 19.52
N SER A 41 8.45 13.65 19.23
CA SER A 41 9.16 13.09 18.08
C SER A 41 8.67 13.71 16.78
N TYR A 42 7.37 13.81 16.55
CA TYR A 42 6.81 14.43 15.34
C TYR A 42 7.13 15.92 15.24
N PHE A 43 7.10 16.66 16.36
CA PHE A 43 7.48 18.06 16.39
C PHE A 43 8.93 18.30 15.94
N PHE A 44 9.84 17.43 16.37
CA PHE A 44 11.26 17.49 15.98
C PHE A 44 11.58 16.77 14.68
N ARG A 45 10.62 16.07 14.08
CA ARG A 45 10.80 15.29 12.84
C ARG A 45 11.51 16.06 11.72
N PRO A 46 11.22 17.35 11.46
CA PRO A 46 11.91 18.12 10.43
C PRO A 46 13.44 18.23 10.60
N LEU A 47 13.96 17.99 11.82
CA LEU A 47 15.41 18.04 12.08
C LEU A 47 16.16 16.79 11.57
N TRP A 48 15.49 15.65 11.46
CA TRP A 48 16.10 14.39 11.02
C TRP A 48 15.39 13.70 9.84
N ASP A 49 14.16 14.11 9.51
CA ASP A 49 13.41 13.56 8.38
C ASP A 49 13.98 14.12 7.08
N ARG A 50 14.72 13.27 6.40
CA ARG A 50 15.18 13.57 5.03
C ARG A 50 14.20 12.92 4.08
N PRO A 51 13.46 13.70 3.26
CA PRO A 51 12.60 13.11 2.25
C PRO A 51 13.47 12.22 1.34
N PRO A 52 12.99 11.03 0.99
CA PRO A 52 13.70 10.18 0.03
C PRO A 52 13.91 10.96 -1.28
N PRO A 53 14.99 10.69 -2.02
CA PRO A 53 15.20 11.32 -3.31
C PRO A 53 13.96 11.08 -4.20
N PRO A 54 13.59 12.02 -5.08
CA PRO A 54 12.48 11.83 -5.99
C PRO A 54 12.74 10.65 -6.92
N PHE A 55 11.66 10.05 -7.45
CA PHE A 55 11.78 9.07 -8.52
C PHE A 55 12.12 9.77 -9.85
N GLU A 56 12.85 9.08 -10.69
CA GLU A 56 12.98 9.38 -12.11
C GLU A 56 11.80 8.73 -12.84
N HIS A 57 10.90 9.58 -13.35
CA HIS A 57 9.70 9.14 -14.04
C HIS A 57 10.00 8.77 -15.49
N LEU A 58 9.76 7.52 -15.84
CA LEU A 58 9.77 7.07 -17.23
C LEU A 58 8.40 7.37 -17.85
N PRO A 59 8.36 8.01 -19.03
CA PRO A 59 7.11 8.26 -19.73
C PRO A 59 6.48 6.94 -20.13
N HIS A 60 5.13 6.89 -20.10
CA HIS A 60 4.35 5.73 -20.48
C HIS A 60 3.42 6.10 -21.64
N TYR A 61 3.59 5.43 -22.78
CA TYR A 61 2.83 5.67 -23.99
C TYR A 61 1.96 4.46 -24.30
N TYR A 62 0.68 4.71 -24.57
CA TYR A 62 -0.26 3.69 -24.98
C TYR A 62 -1.32 4.26 -25.92
N ALA A 63 -1.63 3.49 -26.97
CA ALA A 63 -2.81 3.68 -27.81
C ALA A 63 -3.21 2.33 -28.41
N GLU A 64 -4.52 2.06 -28.54
CA GLU A 64 -5.04 0.74 -28.96
C GLU A 64 -4.58 0.31 -30.36
N ASN A 65 -4.51 1.25 -31.30
CA ASN A 65 -4.25 0.98 -32.71
C ASN A 65 -2.77 1.18 -33.10
N VAL A 66 -1.87 1.21 -32.12
CA VAL A 66 -0.44 1.40 -32.34
C VAL A 66 0.29 0.05 -32.21
N SER A 67 1.21 -0.24 -33.14
CA SER A 67 1.98 -1.47 -33.10
C SER A 67 2.89 -1.55 -31.86
N MET A 68 3.12 -2.75 -31.35
CA MET A 68 4.00 -2.96 -30.21
C MET A 68 5.46 -2.52 -30.50
N ASP A 69 5.93 -2.73 -31.73
CA ASP A 69 7.24 -2.25 -32.17
C ASP A 69 7.37 -0.71 -32.01
N TYR A 70 6.35 0.01 -32.46
CA TYR A 70 6.35 1.48 -32.31
C TYR A 70 6.27 1.90 -30.82
N LEU A 71 5.44 1.23 -30.02
CA LEU A 71 5.35 1.49 -28.58
C LEU A 71 6.70 1.24 -27.87
N CYS A 72 7.37 0.11 -28.16
CA CYS A 72 8.70 -0.14 -27.60
C CYS A 72 9.69 0.99 -27.96
N ARG A 73 9.72 1.43 -29.23
CA ARG A 73 10.61 2.52 -29.68
C ARG A 73 10.30 3.86 -29.00
N LEU A 74 9.03 4.19 -28.76
CA LEU A 74 8.66 5.41 -28.02
C LEU A 74 9.25 5.44 -26.60
N HIS A 75 9.42 4.26 -25.99
CA HIS A 75 10.04 4.11 -24.67
C HIS A 75 11.58 3.99 -24.74
N GLY A 76 12.17 4.06 -25.94
CA GLY A 76 13.61 3.83 -26.14
C GLY A 76 14.01 2.36 -26.06
N TRP A 77 13.07 1.44 -26.24
CA TRP A 77 13.23 -0.01 -26.20
C TRP A 77 13.06 -0.63 -27.58
N SER A 78 13.38 -1.90 -27.70
CA SER A 78 13.21 -2.68 -28.94
C SER A 78 12.16 -3.79 -28.77
N LEU A 79 11.51 -4.18 -29.87
CA LEU A 79 10.56 -5.30 -29.87
C LEU A 79 11.32 -6.63 -29.75
N ARG A 80 10.81 -7.51 -28.88
CA ARG A 80 11.29 -8.91 -28.78
C ARG A 80 10.69 -9.78 -29.87
N SER A 81 11.41 -10.85 -30.25
CA SER A 81 10.89 -11.90 -31.13
C SER A 81 9.78 -12.73 -30.45
N GLU A 82 9.91 -12.93 -29.13
CA GLU A 82 8.92 -13.66 -28.32
C GLU A 82 8.69 -12.92 -27.00
N PRO A 83 7.45 -12.97 -26.46
CA PRO A 83 7.14 -12.32 -25.18
C PRO A 83 7.80 -13.05 -24.01
N ARG A 84 8.16 -12.31 -22.96
CA ARG A 84 8.58 -12.92 -21.71
C ARG A 84 7.41 -13.65 -21.05
N ARG A 85 7.70 -14.74 -20.34
CA ARG A 85 6.73 -15.32 -19.41
C ARG A 85 6.51 -14.34 -18.26
N VAL A 86 5.28 -14.20 -17.79
CA VAL A 86 4.89 -13.27 -16.73
C VAL A 86 4.37 -14.05 -15.53
N PHE A 87 4.96 -13.77 -14.37
CA PHE A 87 4.55 -14.30 -13.08
C PHE A 87 3.97 -13.18 -12.25
N ASP A 88 2.72 -13.32 -11.83
CA ASP A 88 2.04 -12.39 -10.93
C ASP A 88 2.08 -12.96 -9.52
N GLY A 89 2.98 -12.42 -8.66
CA GLY A 89 3.21 -12.88 -7.29
C GLY A 89 2.50 -11.99 -6.28
N ILE A 90 1.55 -12.54 -5.52
CA ILE A 90 0.81 -11.82 -4.50
C ILE A 90 0.73 -12.58 -3.18
N ILE A 91 0.80 -11.84 -2.07
CA ILE A 91 0.44 -12.32 -0.73
C ILE A 91 -1.00 -11.91 -0.49
N PHE A 92 -1.87 -12.91 -0.31
CA PHE A 92 -3.31 -12.70 -0.27
C PHE A 92 -3.86 -12.73 1.16
N SER A 93 -4.77 -11.82 1.46
CA SER A 93 -5.45 -11.76 2.75
C SER A 93 -6.96 -12.03 2.64
N ASN A 94 -7.76 -11.05 2.21
CA ASN A 94 -9.22 -11.18 2.10
C ASN A 94 -9.84 -10.39 0.93
N GLU A 95 -9.04 -9.81 0.05
CA GLU A 95 -9.44 -8.90 -1.03
C GLU A 95 -10.00 -9.67 -2.25
N LEU A 96 -11.03 -10.52 -2.05
CA LEU A 96 -11.56 -11.41 -3.09
C LEU A 96 -12.04 -10.68 -4.35
N ASP A 97 -12.73 -9.54 -4.20
CA ASP A 97 -13.25 -8.80 -5.36
C ASP A 97 -12.12 -8.14 -6.16
N LEU A 98 -11.14 -7.56 -5.48
CA LEU A 98 -9.98 -6.95 -6.14
C LEU A 98 -9.09 -8.00 -6.82
N LEU A 99 -8.93 -9.18 -6.19
CA LEU A 99 -8.24 -10.31 -6.79
C LEU A 99 -8.90 -10.75 -8.10
N GLU A 100 -10.23 -10.82 -8.13
CA GLU A 100 -10.96 -11.18 -9.35
C GLU A 100 -10.76 -10.15 -10.46
N ILE A 101 -10.90 -8.85 -10.13
CA ILE A 101 -10.67 -7.76 -11.09
C ILE A 101 -9.24 -7.84 -11.63
N ARG A 102 -8.24 -7.92 -10.74
CA ARG A 102 -6.83 -8.03 -11.09
C ARG A 102 -6.56 -9.20 -12.05
N TRP A 103 -7.03 -10.38 -11.70
CA TRP A 103 -6.74 -11.56 -12.50
C TRP A 103 -7.50 -11.56 -13.84
N LYS A 104 -8.70 -10.99 -13.90
CA LYS A 104 -9.42 -10.81 -15.16
C LYS A 104 -8.70 -9.84 -16.09
N GLU A 105 -8.21 -8.70 -15.58
CA GLU A 105 -7.42 -7.74 -16.35
C GLU A 105 -6.12 -8.36 -16.87
N LEU A 106 -5.42 -9.14 -16.04
CA LEU A 106 -4.09 -9.64 -16.35
C LEU A 106 -4.08 -11.02 -17.04
N HIS A 107 -5.21 -11.73 -17.03
CA HIS A 107 -5.29 -13.11 -17.52
C HIS A 107 -4.71 -13.34 -18.92
N PRO A 108 -4.89 -12.46 -19.92
CA PRO A 108 -4.34 -12.67 -21.27
C PRO A 108 -2.80 -12.67 -21.29
N TYR A 109 -2.14 -12.01 -20.36
CA TYR A 109 -0.69 -11.74 -20.38
C TYR A 109 0.08 -12.58 -19.36
N VAL A 110 -0.53 -12.95 -18.25
CA VAL A 110 0.10 -13.70 -17.17
C VAL A 110 0.22 -15.18 -17.52
N THR A 111 1.40 -15.74 -17.35
CA THR A 111 1.69 -17.17 -17.50
C THR A 111 1.31 -17.95 -16.24
N LYS A 112 1.64 -17.40 -15.05
CA LYS A 112 1.33 -17.99 -13.75
C LYS A 112 0.89 -16.92 -12.74
N PHE A 113 -0.24 -17.13 -12.09
CA PHE A 113 -0.68 -16.44 -10.89
C PHE A 113 -0.15 -17.18 -9.67
N VAL A 114 0.83 -16.60 -8.99
CA VAL A 114 1.45 -17.20 -7.80
C VAL A 114 0.88 -16.54 -6.57
N ILE A 115 0.03 -17.25 -5.86
CA ILE A 115 -0.67 -16.74 -4.69
C ILE A 115 -0.22 -17.44 -3.42
N LEU A 116 0.28 -16.66 -2.46
CA LEU A 116 0.60 -17.13 -1.11
C LEU A 116 -0.51 -16.70 -0.16
N GLU A 117 -1.13 -17.66 0.49
CA GLU A 117 -2.11 -17.43 1.53
C GLU A 117 -1.61 -17.97 2.87
N ALA A 118 -1.90 -17.28 3.97
CA ALA A 118 -1.55 -17.74 5.31
C ALA A 118 -2.82 -17.98 6.14
N ASN A 119 -2.73 -18.89 7.12
CA ASN A 119 -3.80 -19.14 8.09
C ASN A 119 -3.76 -18.16 9.29
N THR A 120 -2.88 -17.16 9.24
CA THR A 120 -2.80 -16.07 10.21
C THR A 120 -2.67 -14.73 9.49
N THR A 121 -3.03 -13.66 10.19
CA THR A 121 -2.82 -12.27 9.76
C THR A 121 -1.39 -11.81 10.09
N PHE A 122 -1.00 -10.62 9.64
CA PHE A 122 0.27 -10.00 10.03
C PHE A 122 0.30 -9.60 11.51
N THR A 123 -0.86 -9.49 12.17
CA THR A 123 -0.96 -9.31 13.62
C THR A 123 -1.03 -10.62 14.41
N GLY A 124 -0.83 -11.77 13.76
CA GLY A 124 -0.83 -13.09 14.39
C GLY A 124 -2.21 -13.62 14.77
N ILE A 125 -3.28 -13.03 14.25
CA ILE A 125 -4.66 -13.50 14.47
C ILE A 125 -4.95 -14.66 13.50
N PRO A 126 -5.51 -15.79 13.95
CA PRO A 126 -5.96 -16.86 13.06
C PRO A 126 -7.02 -16.36 12.07
N LYS A 127 -6.93 -16.80 10.81
CA LYS A 127 -7.91 -16.48 9.77
C LYS A 127 -8.21 -17.68 8.88
N PRO A 128 -9.40 -17.73 8.25
CA PRO A 128 -9.70 -18.69 7.21
C PRO A 128 -8.77 -18.55 6.00
N LEU A 129 -8.65 -19.60 5.22
CA LEU A 129 -7.99 -19.57 3.91
C LEU A 129 -9.01 -19.08 2.86
N TYR A 130 -9.21 -17.78 2.82
CA TYR A 130 -10.25 -17.15 2.00
C TYR A 130 -10.13 -17.46 0.51
N PHE A 131 -8.91 -17.54 -0.03
CA PHE A 131 -8.72 -17.93 -1.42
C PHE A 131 -9.09 -19.41 -1.62
N ALA A 132 -8.58 -20.31 -0.78
CA ALA A 132 -8.85 -21.74 -0.89
C ALA A 132 -10.37 -22.04 -0.80
N GLU A 133 -11.07 -21.38 0.14
CA GLU A 133 -12.52 -21.52 0.32
C GLU A 133 -13.33 -20.95 -0.87
N ASN A 134 -12.78 -19.98 -1.60
CA ASN A 134 -13.45 -19.33 -2.73
C ASN A 134 -12.80 -19.65 -4.09
N ARG A 135 -11.98 -20.71 -4.19
CA ARG A 135 -11.21 -21.05 -5.38
C ARG A 135 -12.08 -21.20 -6.64
N GLY A 136 -13.29 -21.71 -6.50
CA GLY A 136 -14.26 -21.85 -7.60
C GLY A 136 -14.58 -20.52 -8.31
N ARG A 137 -14.49 -19.39 -7.61
CA ARG A 137 -14.66 -18.05 -8.20
C ARG A 137 -13.63 -17.74 -9.28
N TYR A 138 -12.45 -18.38 -9.20
CA TYR A 138 -11.30 -18.16 -10.08
C TYR A 138 -11.08 -19.28 -11.07
N ALA A 139 -12.11 -20.11 -11.33
CA ALA A 139 -12.05 -21.25 -12.27
C ALA A 139 -11.56 -20.85 -13.68
N PHE A 140 -11.81 -19.61 -14.11
CA PHE A 140 -11.34 -19.09 -15.39
C PHE A 140 -9.81 -19.06 -15.52
N ALA A 141 -9.08 -19.02 -14.41
CA ALA A 141 -7.62 -18.96 -14.36
C ALA A 141 -6.99 -20.25 -13.80
N GLU A 142 -7.76 -21.29 -13.55
CA GLU A 142 -7.35 -22.50 -12.80
C GLU A 142 -6.05 -23.11 -13.32
N ASN A 143 -5.87 -23.18 -14.64
CA ASN A 143 -4.67 -23.72 -15.28
C ASN A 143 -3.40 -22.86 -15.11
N LYS A 144 -3.57 -21.61 -14.65
CA LYS A 144 -2.47 -20.67 -14.41
C LYS A 144 -2.19 -20.46 -12.91
N ILE A 145 -3.06 -20.93 -12.03
CA ILE A 145 -2.93 -20.72 -10.58
C ILE A 145 -1.85 -21.62 -9.98
N PHE A 146 -0.94 -21.03 -9.22
CA PHE A 146 -0.01 -21.74 -8.36
C PHE A 146 -0.19 -21.23 -6.92
N HIS A 147 -0.96 -21.97 -6.12
CA HIS A 147 -1.34 -21.61 -4.77
C HIS A 147 -0.44 -22.28 -3.73
N GLY A 148 0.05 -21.51 -2.77
CA GLY A 148 0.77 -22.00 -1.60
C GLY A 148 0.14 -21.51 -0.32
N VAL A 149 0.14 -22.36 0.71
CA VAL A 149 -0.28 -22.00 2.05
C VAL A 149 0.95 -21.87 2.94
N PHE A 150 1.03 -20.76 3.65
CA PHE A 150 2.07 -20.51 4.65
C PHE A 150 1.45 -20.69 6.05
N PRO A 151 2.00 -21.60 6.88
CA PRO A 151 1.58 -21.72 8.26
C PRO A 151 2.15 -20.53 9.05
N GLY A 152 1.39 -19.47 9.16
CA GLY A 152 1.79 -18.30 9.91
C GLY A 152 1.89 -18.57 11.41
N ARG A 153 2.52 -17.67 12.16
CA ARG A 153 2.61 -17.78 13.61
C ARG A 153 1.43 -17.07 14.28
N ILE A 154 0.81 -17.76 15.24
CA ILE A 154 -0.19 -17.16 16.11
C ILE A 154 0.56 -16.35 17.17
N ALA A 155 0.20 -15.07 17.32
CA ALA A 155 0.75 -14.22 18.38
C ALA A 155 0.33 -14.79 19.74
N SER A 156 1.30 -15.02 20.63
CA SER A 156 1.00 -15.41 22.00
C SER A 156 0.30 -14.28 22.74
N TYR A 157 -0.67 -14.59 23.60
CA TYR A 157 -1.37 -13.58 24.40
C TYR A 157 -0.36 -12.74 25.19
N GLY A 158 -0.39 -11.41 24.97
CA GLY A 158 0.56 -10.48 25.60
C GLY A 158 1.93 -10.36 24.91
N SER A 159 2.20 -11.08 23.82
CA SER A 159 3.39 -10.83 23.02
C SER A 159 3.19 -9.58 22.17
N HIS A 160 4.13 -8.64 22.26
CA HIS A 160 4.22 -7.48 21.38
C HIS A 160 5.07 -7.84 20.14
N GLU A 161 4.69 -8.89 19.41
CA GLU A 161 5.38 -9.18 18.16
C GLU A 161 5.13 -8.04 17.15
N ASP A 162 6.20 -7.64 16.48
CA ASP A 162 6.13 -6.61 15.45
C ASP A 162 5.41 -7.16 14.20
N PRO A 163 4.25 -6.62 13.80
CA PRO A 163 3.52 -7.07 12.61
C PRO A 163 4.35 -7.00 11.32
N PHE A 164 5.28 -6.08 11.22
CA PHE A 164 6.20 -5.98 10.06
C PHE A 164 7.16 -7.16 9.97
N LYS A 165 7.52 -7.75 11.11
CA LYS A 165 8.34 -8.98 11.13
C LYS A 165 7.55 -10.17 10.58
N LEU A 166 6.29 -10.34 10.99
CA LEU A 166 5.41 -11.39 10.46
C LEU A 166 5.17 -11.21 8.96
N GLU A 167 4.91 -9.97 8.52
CA GLU A 167 4.81 -9.64 7.10
C GLU A 167 6.08 -10.02 6.32
N ALA A 168 7.27 -9.74 6.86
CA ALA A 168 8.55 -10.11 6.24
C ALA A 168 8.71 -11.62 6.09
N GLU A 169 8.24 -12.44 7.04
CA GLU A 169 8.25 -13.90 6.95
C GLU A 169 7.39 -14.40 5.78
N HIS A 170 6.20 -13.81 5.58
CA HIS A 170 5.36 -14.13 4.42
C HIS A 170 6.06 -13.80 3.10
N ARG A 171 6.76 -12.66 3.03
CA ARG A 171 7.53 -12.26 1.83
C ARG A 171 8.71 -13.21 1.56
N ILE A 172 9.36 -13.70 2.59
CA ILE A 172 10.41 -14.73 2.46
C ILE A 172 9.81 -16.03 1.93
N ALA A 173 8.66 -16.46 2.45
CA ALA A 173 7.98 -17.68 2.00
C ALA A 173 7.57 -17.60 0.51
N MET A 174 7.17 -16.41 0.05
CA MET A 174 6.83 -16.17 -1.37
C MET A 174 8.01 -16.46 -2.30
N ASN A 175 9.25 -16.15 -1.93
CA ASN A 175 10.42 -16.50 -2.76
C ASN A 175 10.53 -18.00 -3.01
N GLY A 176 10.23 -18.82 -1.99
CA GLY A 176 10.18 -20.28 -2.13
C GLY A 176 9.05 -20.73 -3.05
N LEU A 177 7.89 -20.08 -2.94
CA LEU A 177 6.71 -20.40 -3.77
C LEU A 177 6.97 -20.07 -5.27
N LEU A 178 7.55 -18.91 -5.56
CA LEU A 178 7.91 -18.50 -6.93
C LEU A 178 8.85 -19.51 -7.60
N ARG A 179 9.89 -19.97 -6.87
CA ARG A 179 10.79 -21.01 -7.41
C ARG A 179 10.05 -22.32 -7.71
N ARG A 180 9.17 -22.78 -6.82
CA ARG A 180 8.34 -23.97 -7.07
C ARG A 180 7.34 -23.78 -8.21
N ALA A 181 6.87 -22.55 -8.46
CA ALA A 181 6.03 -22.23 -9.60
C ALA A 181 6.79 -22.28 -10.95
N GLY A 182 8.11 -22.44 -10.93
CA GLY A 182 8.94 -22.59 -12.11
C GLY A 182 9.36 -21.27 -12.78
N ILE A 183 9.49 -20.20 -12.00
CA ILE A 183 10.06 -18.95 -12.50
C ILE A 183 11.54 -19.13 -12.84
N SER A 184 11.99 -18.53 -13.94
CA SER A 184 13.36 -18.63 -14.44
C SER A 184 13.96 -17.27 -14.74
N VAL A 185 15.28 -17.20 -14.84
CA VAL A 185 16.00 -15.97 -15.19
C VAL A 185 15.50 -15.44 -16.54
N GLY A 186 15.19 -14.14 -16.59
CA GLY A 186 14.65 -13.46 -17.76
C GLY A 186 13.12 -13.37 -17.82
N ASP A 187 12.39 -14.12 -16.97
CA ASP A 187 10.95 -13.96 -16.81
C ASP A 187 10.60 -12.61 -16.21
N LEU A 188 9.38 -12.16 -16.43
CA LEU A 188 8.85 -10.94 -15.82
C LEU A 188 8.11 -11.31 -14.54
N LEU A 189 8.53 -10.75 -13.40
CA LEU A 189 7.88 -10.94 -12.11
C LEU A 189 7.21 -9.64 -11.67
N ILE A 190 5.90 -9.70 -11.45
CA ILE A 190 5.12 -8.63 -10.81
C ILE A 190 5.14 -8.88 -9.30
N ILE A 191 5.56 -7.88 -8.53
CA ILE A 191 5.54 -7.86 -7.06
C ILE A 191 4.67 -6.69 -6.64
N SER A 192 3.50 -6.98 -6.08
CA SER A 192 2.59 -5.95 -5.57
C SER A 192 1.59 -6.56 -4.60
N ASP A 193 0.90 -5.73 -3.82
CA ASP A 193 -0.21 -6.16 -3.00
C ASP A 193 -1.45 -6.43 -3.88
N THR A 194 -2.43 -7.17 -3.37
CA THR A 194 -3.62 -7.58 -4.15
C THR A 194 -4.40 -6.40 -4.70
N ASP A 195 -4.43 -5.30 -3.94
CA ASP A 195 -5.14 -4.06 -4.26
C ASP A 195 -4.33 -3.09 -5.16
N GLU A 196 -3.10 -3.47 -5.53
CA GLU A 196 -2.23 -2.75 -6.48
C GLU A 196 -2.26 -3.47 -7.83
N ILE A 197 -3.08 -3.01 -8.76
CA ILE A 197 -3.40 -3.68 -10.03
C ILE A 197 -2.63 -3.01 -11.17
N PRO A 198 -1.59 -3.64 -11.75
CA PRO A 198 -0.98 -3.14 -12.99
C PRO A 198 -1.98 -3.17 -14.14
N SER A 199 -1.92 -2.18 -15.03
CA SER A 199 -2.79 -2.18 -16.19
C SER A 199 -2.39 -3.26 -17.22
N PRO A 200 -3.35 -3.82 -17.97
CA PRO A 200 -3.07 -4.81 -19.02
C PRO A 200 -2.04 -4.33 -20.05
N HIS A 201 -2.14 -3.06 -20.47
CA HIS A 201 -1.22 -2.49 -21.45
C HIS A 201 0.19 -2.29 -20.87
N THR A 202 0.34 -1.97 -19.59
CA THR A 202 1.63 -1.93 -18.90
C THR A 202 2.30 -3.31 -18.95
N VAL A 203 1.58 -4.35 -18.54
CA VAL A 203 2.12 -5.71 -18.53
C VAL A 203 2.47 -6.17 -19.95
N LYS A 204 1.61 -5.92 -20.93
CA LYS A 204 1.85 -6.22 -22.33
C LYS A 204 3.09 -5.52 -22.87
N LEU A 205 3.27 -4.22 -22.56
CA LEU A 205 4.44 -3.44 -22.98
C LEU A 205 5.73 -4.07 -22.43
N LEU A 206 5.80 -4.31 -21.12
CA LEU A 206 6.99 -4.83 -20.47
C LEU A 206 7.29 -6.31 -20.84
N GLN A 207 6.26 -7.07 -21.23
CA GLN A 207 6.39 -8.42 -21.71
C GLN A 207 7.07 -8.48 -23.11
N TRP A 208 6.73 -7.53 -23.98
CA TRP A 208 7.13 -7.55 -25.38
C TRP A 208 8.35 -6.69 -25.72
N CYS A 209 8.74 -5.77 -24.85
CA CYS A 209 9.88 -4.89 -25.11
C CYS A 209 11.17 -5.38 -24.44
N ASP A 210 12.30 -5.21 -25.13
CA ASP A 210 13.65 -5.43 -24.63
C ASP A 210 14.35 -4.08 -24.39
N GLY A 211 15.29 -4.04 -23.42
CA GLY A 211 15.88 -2.79 -22.95
C GLY A 211 15.14 -2.21 -21.75
N VAL A 212 14.10 -2.89 -21.26
CA VAL A 212 13.40 -2.52 -20.01
C VAL A 212 14.37 -2.60 -18.83
N PRO A 213 14.36 -1.62 -17.90
CA PRO A 213 15.16 -1.69 -16.67
C PRO A 213 14.92 -2.99 -15.91
N PRO A 214 15.98 -3.59 -15.30
CA PRO A 214 15.85 -4.86 -14.57
C PRO A 214 14.85 -4.82 -13.42
N VAL A 215 14.69 -3.66 -12.79
CA VAL A 215 13.71 -3.38 -11.75
C VAL A 215 13.06 -2.04 -12.05
N LEU A 216 11.75 -2.00 -12.01
CA LEU A 216 10.97 -0.82 -12.31
C LEU A 216 9.80 -0.71 -11.35
N HIS A 217 9.66 0.42 -10.65
CA HIS A 217 8.45 0.73 -9.90
C HIS A 217 7.30 1.09 -10.85
N LEU A 218 6.08 0.82 -10.42
CA LEU A 218 4.87 1.19 -11.13
C LEU A 218 4.18 2.33 -10.36
N GLU A 219 4.02 3.49 -11.02
CA GLU A 219 3.20 4.57 -10.48
C GLU A 219 1.73 4.23 -10.74
N LEU A 220 0.98 4.01 -9.67
CA LEU A 220 -0.43 3.64 -9.74
C LEU A 220 -1.32 4.80 -9.33
N ARG A 221 -2.43 4.98 -10.02
CA ARG A 221 -3.51 5.88 -9.58
C ARG A 221 -4.09 5.34 -8.28
N HIS A 222 -3.98 6.11 -7.23
CA HIS A 222 -4.42 5.71 -5.90
C HIS A 222 -5.87 6.14 -5.66
N TYR A 223 -6.68 5.18 -5.22
CA TYR A 223 -8.08 5.35 -4.82
C TYR A 223 -8.29 4.83 -3.41
N MET A 224 -9.27 5.41 -2.70
CA MET A 224 -9.69 4.95 -1.38
C MET A 224 -11.14 4.50 -1.42
N TYR A 225 -11.45 3.36 -0.81
CA TYR A 225 -12.79 2.79 -0.62
C TYR A 225 -13.51 2.37 -1.91
N SER A 226 -13.34 3.10 -2.98
CA SER A 226 -13.90 2.84 -4.32
C SER A 226 -13.19 3.72 -5.35
N PHE A 227 -13.43 3.48 -6.62
CA PHE A 227 -12.94 4.33 -7.72
C PHE A 227 -13.65 5.70 -7.79
N GLU A 228 -14.59 5.96 -6.87
CA GLU A 228 -15.18 7.30 -6.68
C GLU A 228 -14.23 8.29 -6.01
N PHE A 229 -13.25 7.80 -5.22
CA PHE A 229 -12.37 8.65 -4.40
C PHE A 229 -10.91 8.57 -4.86
N PRO A 230 -10.54 9.28 -5.95
CA PRO A 230 -9.14 9.37 -6.38
C PRO A 230 -8.34 10.22 -5.39
N VAL A 231 -7.22 9.69 -4.92
CA VAL A 231 -6.31 10.38 -4.00
C VAL A 231 -5.24 11.14 -4.79
N ASP A 232 -4.41 10.40 -5.53
CA ASP A 232 -3.31 10.93 -6.33
C ASP A 232 -2.61 9.82 -7.16
N TYR A 233 -1.41 10.13 -7.66
CA TYR A 233 -0.49 9.20 -8.32
C TYR A 233 0.69 8.81 -7.39
N SER A 234 0.50 8.77 -6.09
CA SER A 234 1.59 8.54 -5.14
C SER A 234 1.86 7.07 -4.81
N SER A 235 1.07 6.13 -5.32
CA SER A 235 1.30 4.71 -5.10
C SER A 235 2.42 4.20 -6.03
N TRP A 236 3.53 3.77 -5.42
CA TRP A 236 4.77 3.42 -6.12
C TRP A 236 5.36 2.06 -5.70
N ARG A 237 4.75 1.38 -4.76
CA ARG A 237 5.37 0.19 -4.15
C ARG A 237 5.32 -1.04 -5.03
N ALA A 238 4.31 -1.14 -5.90
CA ALA A 238 4.27 -2.17 -6.92
C ALA A 238 5.53 -2.11 -7.79
N THR A 239 6.14 -3.25 -8.07
CA THR A 239 7.34 -3.35 -8.90
C THR A 239 7.22 -4.44 -9.94
N ILE A 240 7.93 -4.28 -11.05
CA ILE A 240 8.19 -5.32 -12.02
C ILE A 240 9.70 -5.58 -12.08
N HIS A 241 10.06 -6.86 -12.12
CA HIS A 241 11.43 -7.33 -12.19
C HIS A 241 11.62 -8.21 -13.43
N ILE A 242 12.71 -8.00 -14.15
CA ILE A 242 13.29 -9.06 -14.99
C ILE A 242 13.97 -10.02 -14.00
N TYR A 243 13.36 -11.17 -13.78
CA TYR A 243 13.76 -12.10 -12.73
C TYR A 243 15.22 -12.56 -12.89
N SER A 244 15.95 -12.53 -11.82
CA SER A 244 17.30 -13.03 -11.68
C SER A 244 17.45 -13.85 -10.41
N GLN A 245 18.56 -14.57 -10.25
CA GLN A 245 18.85 -15.33 -9.02
C GLN A 245 18.92 -14.43 -7.76
N TRP A 246 19.12 -13.13 -7.92
CA TRP A 246 19.21 -12.14 -6.84
C TRP A 246 17.86 -11.48 -6.55
N THR A 247 16.85 -11.70 -7.37
CA THR A 247 15.52 -11.12 -7.20
C THR A 247 14.89 -11.69 -5.92
N GLN A 248 14.41 -10.78 -5.06
CA GLN A 248 13.71 -11.13 -3.85
C GLN A 248 12.36 -10.42 -3.81
N TYR A 249 11.34 -11.14 -3.35
CA TYR A 249 10.02 -10.59 -3.15
C TYR A 249 10.04 -9.56 -2.00
N ARG A 250 9.99 -8.28 -2.33
CA ARG A 250 10.02 -7.16 -1.38
C ARG A 250 9.04 -6.07 -1.82
N HIS A 251 8.40 -5.43 -0.87
CA HIS A 251 7.47 -4.32 -1.10
C HIS A 251 8.07 -3.02 -0.53
N SER A 252 9.22 -2.64 -1.05
CA SER A 252 10.00 -1.47 -0.65
C SER A 252 10.65 -0.83 -1.86
N ARG A 253 11.21 0.37 -1.69
CA ARG A 253 11.97 1.03 -2.77
C ARG A 253 13.19 0.19 -3.15
N GLN A 254 13.28 -0.20 -4.42
CA GLN A 254 14.31 -1.09 -4.95
C GLN A 254 15.12 -0.45 -6.09
N THR A 255 14.59 0.62 -6.68
CA THR A 255 15.21 1.44 -7.73
C THR A 255 14.69 2.86 -7.61
N ASP A 256 15.33 3.80 -8.31
CA ASP A 256 14.86 5.18 -8.44
C ASP A 256 13.98 5.39 -9.68
N LEU A 257 13.81 4.37 -10.52
CA LEU A 257 13.02 4.43 -11.75
C LEU A 257 11.56 4.04 -11.47
N ILE A 258 10.64 4.81 -12.02
CA ILE A 258 9.19 4.54 -11.94
C ILE A 258 8.52 4.75 -13.29
N LEU A 259 7.70 3.80 -13.74
CA LEU A 259 6.87 3.93 -14.93
C LEU A 259 5.59 4.68 -14.58
N SER A 260 5.34 5.79 -15.25
CA SER A 260 4.17 6.64 -14.97
C SER A 260 2.87 5.99 -15.38
N ASP A 261 1.81 6.22 -14.59
CA ASP A 261 0.42 5.81 -14.86
C ASP A 261 0.30 4.33 -15.29
N ALA A 262 0.88 3.44 -14.49
CA ALA A 262 1.03 2.03 -14.84
C ALA A 262 -0.12 1.12 -14.36
N GLY A 263 -1.16 1.68 -13.74
CA GLY A 263 -2.30 0.93 -13.22
C GLY A 263 -3.03 1.61 -12.07
N TRP A 264 -3.63 0.82 -11.20
CA TRP A 264 -4.53 1.27 -10.14
C TRP A 264 -4.17 0.67 -8.78
N HIS A 265 -4.31 1.46 -7.73
CA HIS A 265 -4.26 1.00 -6.35
C HIS A 265 -5.56 1.40 -5.65
N CYS A 266 -6.37 0.43 -5.20
CA CYS A 266 -7.65 0.68 -4.56
C CYS A 266 -7.63 0.25 -3.09
N SER A 267 -7.15 1.15 -2.21
CA SER A 267 -7.04 0.87 -0.78
C SER A 267 -8.39 0.77 -0.10
N PHE A 268 -8.58 -0.23 0.77
CA PHE A 268 -9.84 -0.44 1.50
C PHE A 268 -11.08 -0.56 0.60
N CYS A 269 -10.94 -1.14 -0.58
CA CYS A 269 -12.01 -1.30 -1.56
C CYS A 269 -12.79 -2.60 -1.31
N PHE A 270 -13.52 -2.67 -0.22
CA PHE A 270 -14.25 -3.85 0.22
C PHE A 270 -15.76 -3.75 -0.02
N ARG A 271 -16.40 -4.93 -0.14
CA ARG A 271 -17.84 -5.08 -0.33
C ARG A 271 -18.60 -4.96 0.98
N TYR A 272 -18.07 -5.49 2.08
CA TYR A 272 -18.73 -5.62 3.36
C TYR A 272 -18.02 -4.86 4.47
N LEU A 273 -18.77 -4.27 5.40
CA LEU A 273 -18.19 -3.52 6.53
C LEU A 273 -17.29 -4.38 7.42
N LYS A 274 -17.61 -5.68 7.57
CA LYS A 274 -16.74 -6.62 8.31
C LYS A 274 -15.35 -6.74 7.73
N GLU A 275 -15.19 -6.58 6.41
CA GLU A 275 -13.89 -6.67 5.73
C GLU A 275 -13.02 -5.45 6.00
N PHE A 276 -13.63 -4.27 6.16
CA PHE A 276 -12.92 -3.08 6.65
C PHE A 276 -12.38 -3.32 8.07
N VAL A 277 -13.23 -3.78 8.98
CA VAL A 277 -12.82 -4.09 10.36
C VAL A 277 -11.70 -5.14 10.36
N PHE A 278 -11.84 -6.17 9.54
CA PHE A 278 -10.80 -7.20 9.41
C PHE A 278 -9.48 -6.58 8.96
N LYS A 279 -9.45 -5.82 7.85
CA LYS A 279 -8.20 -5.19 7.37
C LYS A 279 -7.64 -4.21 8.40
N MET A 280 -8.46 -3.41 9.07
CA MET A 280 -8.02 -2.46 10.10
C MET A 280 -7.30 -3.13 11.28
N THR A 281 -7.63 -4.39 11.59
CA THR A 281 -7.06 -5.14 12.72
C THR A 281 -5.99 -6.17 12.33
N ALA A 282 -5.92 -6.51 11.05
CA ALA A 282 -5.16 -7.66 10.53
C ALA A 282 -3.84 -7.28 9.83
N TYR A 283 -3.68 -6.03 9.40
CA TYR A 283 -2.51 -5.61 8.63
C TYR A 283 -1.42 -4.98 9.52
N SER A 284 -0.25 -4.70 8.95
CA SER A 284 0.94 -4.26 9.69
C SER A 284 0.77 -2.93 10.43
N HIS A 285 -0.16 -2.08 9.97
CA HIS A 285 -0.49 -0.80 10.61
C HIS A 285 -1.76 -0.85 11.48
N ALA A 286 -2.07 -1.99 12.10
CA ALA A 286 -3.20 -2.14 13.02
C ALA A 286 -3.10 -1.23 14.26
N ASP A 287 -1.90 -0.74 14.60
CA ASP A 287 -1.64 0.27 15.63
C ASP A 287 -2.36 1.60 15.40
N ARG A 288 -2.79 1.87 14.15
CA ARG A 288 -3.63 3.04 13.82
C ARG A 288 -5.03 2.98 14.42
N VAL A 289 -5.51 1.79 14.79
CA VAL A 289 -6.79 1.62 15.51
C VAL A 289 -6.60 1.97 16.98
N ARG A 290 -6.53 3.26 17.29
CA ARG A 290 -6.30 3.80 18.64
C ARG A 290 -7.50 3.67 19.56
N HIS A 291 -8.71 3.59 19.02
CA HIS A 291 -9.98 3.50 19.75
C HIS A 291 -10.87 2.43 19.17
N LYS A 292 -11.57 1.67 20.03
CA LYS A 292 -12.54 0.64 19.61
C LYS A 292 -13.67 1.20 18.76
N ASP A 293 -13.99 2.49 18.92
CA ASP A 293 -15.03 3.17 18.14
C ASP A 293 -14.70 3.25 16.66
N PHE A 294 -13.40 3.17 16.28
CA PHE A 294 -12.98 3.14 14.88
C PHE A 294 -13.52 1.92 14.13
N LEU A 295 -13.82 0.84 14.83
CA LEU A 295 -14.31 -0.41 14.28
C LEU A 295 -15.85 -0.46 14.19
N LYS A 296 -16.59 0.60 14.62
CA LYS A 296 -18.04 0.65 14.51
C LYS A 296 -18.48 0.76 13.05
N TYR A 297 -19.36 -0.14 12.61
CA TYR A 297 -19.86 -0.17 11.23
C TYR A 297 -20.51 1.16 10.80
N SER A 298 -21.30 1.78 11.69
CA SER A 298 -21.95 3.06 11.41
C SER A 298 -20.94 4.19 11.16
N ARG A 299 -19.84 4.21 11.92
CA ARG A 299 -18.74 5.18 11.70
C ARG A 299 -18.03 4.89 10.38
N ILE A 300 -17.61 3.65 10.15
CA ILE A 300 -16.94 3.24 8.92
C ILE A 300 -17.82 3.63 7.71
N GLN A 301 -19.11 3.26 7.72
CA GLN A 301 -20.04 3.57 6.63
C GLN A 301 -20.14 5.08 6.35
N ASN A 302 -20.22 5.89 7.40
CA ASN A 302 -20.30 7.34 7.24
C ASN A 302 -19.01 7.91 6.61
N LEU A 303 -17.84 7.48 7.10
CA LEU A 303 -16.55 7.96 6.64
C LEU A 303 -16.24 7.56 5.19
N ILE A 304 -16.49 6.30 4.82
CA ILE A 304 -16.22 5.84 3.44
C ILE A 304 -17.15 6.50 2.41
N CYS A 305 -18.38 6.86 2.80
CA CYS A 305 -19.27 7.61 1.91
C CYS A 305 -18.91 9.10 1.80
N ARG A 306 -18.08 9.61 2.68
CA ARG A 306 -17.59 11.01 2.64
C ARG A 306 -16.18 11.12 2.07
N GLY A 307 -15.46 10.01 1.95
CA GLY A 307 -14.05 10.01 1.59
C GLY A 307 -13.14 10.48 2.73
N ASP A 308 -13.60 10.34 3.97
CA ASP A 308 -12.86 10.74 5.16
C ASP A 308 -11.91 9.64 5.65
N ASP A 309 -10.95 9.99 6.52
CA ASP A 309 -9.96 9.09 7.08
C ASP A 309 -10.58 8.15 8.16
N LEU A 310 -10.40 6.84 7.99
CA LEU A 310 -10.86 5.81 8.93
C LEU A 310 -10.15 5.87 10.29
N PHE A 311 -8.93 6.41 10.34
CA PHE A 311 -8.04 6.34 11.49
C PHE A 311 -7.92 7.65 12.25
N ASP A 312 -8.58 8.74 11.80
CA ASP A 312 -8.43 10.08 12.34
C ASP A 312 -6.95 10.41 12.60
N MET A 313 -6.12 10.19 11.56
CA MET A 313 -4.68 10.38 11.67
C MET A 313 -4.37 11.84 12.00
N LEU A 314 -3.52 12.04 12.99
CA LEU A 314 -3.11 13.38 13.37
C LEU A 314 -2.25 14.01 12.26
N PRO A 315 -2.34 15.32 12.05
CA PRO A 315 -1.52 16.03 11.06
C PRO A 315 -0.02 15.72 11.18
N GLU A 316 0.47 15.51 12.40
CA GLU A 316 1.86 15.22 12.71
C GLU A 316 2.31 13.82 12.22
N GLU A 317 1.36 12.92 11.94
CA GLU A 317 1.64 11.58 11.41
C GLU A 317 1.90 11.59 9.90
N TYR A 318 1.64 12.71 9.23
CA TYR A 318 1.91 12.91 7.82
C TYR A 318 3.22 13.65 7.59
N SER A 319 3.88 13.38 6.46
CA SER A 319 4.94 14.26 5.99
C SER A 319 4.34 15.63 5.62
N PHE A 320 5.18 16.69 5.58
CA PHE A 320 4.71 18.03 5.24
C PHE A 320 3.98 18.09 3.87
N LYS A 321 4.41 17.27 2.91
CA LYS A 321 3.75 17.12 1.60
C LYS A 321 2.37 16.47 1.71
N ASP A 322 2.26 15.44 2.54
CA ASP A 322 0.98 14.75 2.75
C ASP A 322 -0.02 15.63 3.48
N LEU A 323 0.47 16.49 4.39
CA LEU A 323 -0.34 17.45 5.12
C LEU A 323 -1.00 18.48 4.19
N ILE A 324 -0.25 18.99 3.21
CA ILE A 324 -0.78 19.92 2.21
C ILE A 324 -1.83 19.25 1.32
N LYS A 325 -1.64 17.97 0.98
CA LYS A 325 -2.56 17.20 0.13
C LYS A 325 -3.84 16.74 0.83
N LYS A 326 -3.84 16.60 2.17
CA LYS A 326 -4.94 16.02 2.95
C LYS A 326 -5.75 17.04 3.75
N MET A 327 -5.93 18.22 3.24
CA MET A 327 -6.81 19.22 3.85
C MET A 327 -8.28 18.92 3.52
N GLY A 328 -8.86 17.96 4.23
CA GLY A 328 -10.28 17.62 4.12
C GLY A 328 -10.55 16.25 3.46
N PRO A 329 -11.83 15.90 3.27
CA PRO A 329 -12.23 14.65 2.65
C PRO A 329 -11.77 14.58 1.19
N ILE A 330 -11.51 13.36 0.70
CA ILE A 330 -11.12 13.14 -0.70
C ILE A 330 -12.29 13.57 -1.60
N PRO A 331 -12.05 14.42 -2.63
CA PRO A 331 -13.09 14.84 -3.55
C PRO A 331 -13.69 13.63 -4.27
N ARG A 332 -15.02 13.63 -4.44
CA ARG A 332 -15.69 12.61 -5.23
C ARG A 332 -15.46 12.84 -6.71
N SER A 333 -15.21 11.76 -7.44
CA SER A 333 -15.22 11.73 -8.89
C SER A 333 -16.51 11.08 -9.38
N ALA A 334 -17.21 11.72 -10.29
CA ALA A 334 -18.30 11.09 -11.04
C ALA A 334 -17.80 10.32 -12.27
N SER A 335 -16.47 10.30 -12.52
CA SER A 335 -15.87 9.66 -13.69
C SER A 335 -15.47 8.22 -13.38
N ALA A 336 -15.90 7.30 -14.22
CA ALA A 336 -15.46 5.91 -14.29
C ALA A 336 -14.69 5.64 -15.60
N VAL A 337 -14.04 6.67 -16.16
CA VAL A 337 -13.15 6.57 -17.31
C VAL A 337 -11.74 6.24 -16.81
N HIS A 338 -11.03 5.39 -17.53
CA HIS A 338 -9.65 4.96 -17.18
C HIS A 338 -9.54 4.19 -15.85
N ILE A 339 -10.55 3.39 -15.51
CA ILE A 339 -10.50 2.38 -14.46
C ILE A 339 -10.47 0.98 -15.09
N PRO A 340 -10.27 -0.12 -14.32
CA PRO A 340 -10.21 -1.47 -14.90
C PRO A 340 -11.41 -1.77 -15.81
N ALA A 341 -11.16 -2.29 -17.00
CA ALA A 341 -12.20 -2.56 -18.00
C ALA A 341 -13.19 -3.61 -17.48
N TYR A 342 -12.70 -4.68 -16.87
CA TYR A 342 -13.51 -5.73 -16.28
C TYR A 342 -14.51 -5.21 -15.23
N LEU A 343 -14.12 -4.17 -14.48
CA LEU A 343 -15.00 -3.51 -13.51
C LEU A 343 -16.22 -2.88 -14.20
N ILE A 344 -16.02 -2.23 -15.35
CA ILE A 344 -17.10 -1.60 -16.13
C ILE A 344 -17.96 -2.66 -16.80
N GLU A 345 -17.37 -3.67 -17.40
CA GLU A 345 -18.08 -4.79 -18.03
C GLU A 345 -18.98 -5.55 -17.04
N ASN A 346 -18.65 -5.50 -15.75
CA ASN A 346 -19.37 -6.14 -14.66
C ASN A 346 -19.90 -5.14 -13.62
N ALA A 347 -20.34 -3.96 -14.07
CA ALA A 347 -20.70 -2.82 -13.23
C ALA A 347 -21.76 -3.16 -12.15
N GLU A 348 -22.77 -3.97 -12.48
CA GLU A 348 -23.80 -4.38 -11.52
C GLU A 348 -23.21 -5.22 -10.37
N LYS A 349 -22.28 -6.12 -10.66
CA LYS A 349 -21.60 -6.95 -9.65
C LYS A 349 -20.73 -6.10 -8.73
N PHE A 350 -20.05 -5.10 -9.29
CA PHE A 350 -19.07 -4.25 -8.61
C PHE A 350 -19.58 -2.83 -8.35
N LYS A 351 -20.89 -2.62 -8.33
CA LYS A 351 -21.52 -1.31 -8.12
C LYS A 351 -20.97 -0.57 -6.91
N PHE A 352 -20.60 -1.30 -5.87
CA PHE A 352 -20.01 -0.74 -4.65
C PHE A 352 -18.61 -0.11 -4.85
N LEU A 353 -17.93 -0.39 -5.96
CA LEU A 353 -16.66 0.22 -6.34
C LEU A 353 -16.79 1.40 -7.31
N LEU A 354 -17.98 1.65 -7.81
CA LEU A 354 -18.27 2.69 -8.79
C LEU A 354 -18.82 3.97 -8.12
N PRO A 355 -18.76 5.14 -8.80
CA PRO A 355 -19.34 6.37 -8.29
C PRO A 355 -20.80 6.20 -7.87
N GLY A 356 -21.14 6.68 -6.67
CA GLY A 356 -22.46 6.53 -6.05
C GLY A 356 -22.72 5.21 -5.34
N GLY A 357 -21.78 4.26 -5.35
CA GLY A 357 -21.91 2.93 -4.74
C GLY A 357 -21.34 2.83 -3.32
N CYS A 358 -21.24 3.90 -2.55
CA CYS A 358 -20.54 3.89 -1.26
C CYS A 358 -21.20 3.07 -0.14
N VAL A 359 -22.49 2.73 -0.26
CA VAL A 359 -23.22 1.98 0.79
C VAL A 359 -22.78 0.53 0.80
N ARG A 360 -22.44 0.02 1.98
CA ARG A 360 -22.00 -1.36 2.23
C ARG A 360 -22.98 -2.07 3.16
N SER A 361 -23.16 -3.36 2.95
CA SER A 361 -23.85 -4.21 3.94
C SER A 361 -22.86 -4.66 5.02
N PRO A 362 -23.36 -5.08 6.20
CA PRO A 362 -22.50 -5.62 7.26
C PRO A 362 -21.67 -6.83 6.83
N GLY A 363 -22.25 -7.74 6.03
CA GLY A 363 -21.64 -8.99 5.55
C GLY A 363 -21.93 -10.20 6.41
#